data_fce95597fe9050094cde26b68f8948cb
#
_entry.id   fce95597fe9050094cde26b68f8948cb
#
_cell.length_a   1.000
_cell.length_b   1.000
_cell.length_c   1.000
_cell.angle_alpha   90.00
_cell.angle_beta   90.00
_cell.angle_gamma   90.00
#
_symmetry.space_group_name_H-M   'P 1'
#
loop_
_entity.id
_entity.type
_entity.pdbx_description
1 polymer ?
#
loop_
_entity_poly.entity_id
_entity_poly.type
_entity_poly.pdbx_seq_one_letter_code
_entity_poly.pdbx_strand_id
1 'polypeptide(L)'
;MLIGRIKKFSLCLAASAVVLAMAASCNNAPVQTSVSSESSTVASSVTATSESSETSIPDRVVTTGIDVIDLEDNTKQIKIYVDEKEIDGMLYLPEGTGPFPVCFFAQGLGAPYYAYIDIAEEMAANGIASVLIDFEAENGEYSYVTEAEDLIAMFDGITSLPYIYCHDTFFWGHSFGALVTAYAGCEYYSYYSEKLKGLILLEPSFDFSDDIYDKMPDFGGKVMIFAGKAKGSIGGDSPDKLENAKNTFQNADIRYFEGEDHYFNGPGRDAMIQASIDFIRNNMEKN
;
A
#
# COMPACT_ATOMS: atom_id res chain seq x y z
N MET A 1 13.56 -25.65 -42.34
CA MET A 1 12.67 -24.52 -42.11
C MET A 1 12.95 -24.03 -40.71
N LEU A 2 13.81 -23.01 -40.61
CA LEU A 2 14.26 -22.42 -39.34
C LEU A 2 13.29 -21.30 -38.97
N ILE A 3 12.65 -21.39 -37.82
CA ILE A 3 11.91 -20.28 -37.24
C ILE A 3 12.74 -19.73 -36.09
N GLY A 4 13.17 -18.49 -36.27
CA GLY A 4 14.10 -17.81 -35.38
C GLY A 4 13.42 -17.43 -34.03
N ARG A 5 14.12 -17.71 -32.95
CA ARG A 5 13.85 -17.18 -31.63
C ARG A 5 14.26 -15.70 -31.59
N ILE A 6 13.31 -14.84 -31.40
CA ILE A 6 13.53 -13.42 -31.10
C ILE A 6 14.03 -13.32 -29.66
N LYS A 7 15.24 -12.83 -29.49
CA LYS A 7 15.83 -12.55 -28.18
C LYS A 7 15.12 -11.34 -27.58
N LYS A 8 14.50 -11.52 -26.41
CA LYS A 8 14.08 -10.41 -25.56
C LYS A 8 15.33 -9.64 -25.12
N PHE A 9 15.46 -8.39 -25.55
CA PHE A 9 16.47 -7.47 -25.06
C PHE A 9 16.08 -6.99 -23.70
N SER A 10 16.91 -7.31 -22.71
CA SER A 10 16.85 -6.76 -21.36
C SER A 10 17.18 -5.27 -21.43
N LEU A 11 16.22 -4.41 -21.15
CA LEU A 11 16.40 -2.96 -20.97
C LEU A 11 16.37 -2.65 -19.47
N CYS A 12 17.36 -3.18 -18.76
CA CYS A 12 17.62 -2.83 -17.37
C CYS A 12 18.98 -2.15 -17.31
N LEU A 13 19.03 -0.85 -17.48
CA LEU A 13 20.15 0.02 -17.03
C LEU A 13 19.80 1.48 -17.39
N ALA A 14 19.20 2.21 -16.46
CA ALA A 14 19.33 3.68 -16.36
C ALA A 14 18.44 4.34 -15.28
N ALA A 15 18.10 3.67 -14.17
CA ALA A 15 17.33 4.32 -13.10
C ALA A 15 18.11 4.57 -11.80
N SER A 16 19.44 4.38 -11.79
CA SER A 16 20.23 4.42 -10.53
C SER A 16 20.94 5.75 -10.24
N ALA A 17 20.59 6.87 -10.87
CA ALA A 17 21.40 8.08 -10.77
C ALA A 17 20.68 9.37 -10.29
N VAL A 18 19.44 9.34 -9.84
CA VAL A 18 18.72 10.57 -9.49
C VAL A 18 18.36 10.71 -7.99
N VAL A 19 18.55 9.69 -7.16
CA VAL A 19 18.11 9.74 -5.74
C VAL A 19 19.17 10.27 -4.76
N LEU A 20 20.33 10.73 -5.19
CA LEU A 20 21.44 11.13 -4.28
C LEU A 20 21.59 12.62 -4.02
N ALA A 21 20.58 13.45 -4.16
CA ALA A 21 20.71 14.90 -4.04
C ALA A 21 19.81 15.61 -3.00
N MET A 22 19.12 14.93 -2.11
CA MET A 22 18.25 15.59 -1.10
C MET A 22 18.51 15.21 0.37
N ALA A 23 19.73 14.91 0.74
CA ALA A 23 20.10 14.69 2.15
C ALA A 23 21.23 15.64 2.58
N ALA A 24 20.99 16.96 2.61
CA ALA A 24 21.84 17.90 3.32
C ALA A 24 21.15 19.26 3.48
N SER A 25 20.36 19.46 4.51
CA SER A 25 20.29 20.75 5.22
C SER A 25 19.32 20.66 6.42
N CYS A 26 19.82 20.31 7.58
CA CYS A 26 19.23 20.73 8.85
C CYS A 26 20.38 21.17 9.76
N ASN A 27 20.65 22.46 9.78
CA ASN A 27 21.52 23.07 10.76
C ASN A 27 20.69 23.49 11.98
N ASN A 28 20.97 22.88 13.12
CA ASN A 28 20.47 23.26 14.45
C ASN A 28 21.18 24.50 14.94
N ALA A 29 20.41 25.51 15.35
CA ALA A 29 20.87 26.58 16.23
C ALA A 29 20.12 26.50 17.57
N PRO A 30 20.82 26.65 18.72
CA PRO A 30 20.19 26.51 20.04
C PRO A 30 19.47 27.80 20.45
N VAL A 31 18.23 27.67 20.91
CA VAL A 31 17.49 28.75 21.57
C VAL A 31 17.65 28.61 23.08
N GLN A 32 18.14 29.69 23.69
CA GLN A 32 18.28 29.87 25.14
C GLN A 32 16.91 30.13 25.78
N THR A 33 16.59 29.35 26.80
CA THR A 33 15.45 29.55 27.69
C THR A 33 15.83 30.45 28.85
N SER A 34 15.11 31.59 29.02
CA SER A 34 15.10 32.36 30.26
C SER A 34 13.84 32.01 31.08
N VAL A 35 14.07 31.60 32.32
CA VAL A 35 13.05 31.29 33.32
C VAL A 35 12.68 32.60 34.04
N SER A 36 11.38 32.90 34.16
CA SER A 36 10.86 33.76 35.22
C SER A 36 9.60 33.12 35.81
N SER A 37 9.69 32.90 37.12
CA SER A 37 8.66 32.39 38.00
C SER A 37 7.71 33.54 38.42
N GLU A 38 6.40 33.32 38.35
CA GLU A 38 5.44 33.92 39.28
C GLU A 38 4.27 32.98 39.56
N SER A 39 4.03 32.79 40.85
CA SER A 39 3.00 31.96 41.47
C SER A 39 1.71 32.77 41.61
N SER A 40 0.57 32.22 41.20
CA SER A 40 -0.72 32.59 41.80
C SER A 40 -1.70 31.42 41.69
N THR A 41 -2.05 30.88 42.84
CA THR A 41 -3.13 29.89 43.10
C THR A 41 -4.49 30.54 42.88
N VAL A 42 -5.26 29.97 41.95
CA VAL A 42 -6.72 30.14 41.93
C VAL A 42 -7.34 28.72 41.74
N ALA A 43 -8.06 28.27 42.76
CA ALA A 43 -8.86 27.08 42.69
C ALA A 43 -10.11 27.38 41.86
N SER A 44 -10.30 26.70 40.76
CA SER A 44 -11.58 26.62 40.06
C SER A 44 -11.95 25.17 39.85
N SER A 45 -13.13 24.85 40.35
CA SER A 45 -13.79 23.56 40.16
C SER A 45 -14.01 23.28 38.66
N VAL A 46 -13.31 22.29 38.12
CA VAL A 46 -13.53 21.79 36.78
C VAL A 46 -14.58 20.68 36.85
N THR A 47 -15.76 21.01 36.38
CA THR A 47 -16.79 20.00 36.02
C THR A 47 -16.22 19.27 34.80
N ALA A 48 -15.88 17.99 34.96
CA ALA A 48 -15.49 17.12 33.89
C ALA A 48 -16.68 16.86 32.98
N THR A 49 -16.81 17.61 31.90
CA THR A 49 -17.61 17.21 30.76
C THR A 49 -16.79 16.17 30.01
N SER A 50 -17.21 14.92 30.07
CA SER A 50 -16.72 13.88 29.18
C SER A 50 -17.16 14.23 27.74
N GLU A 51 -16.32 14.89 26.97
CA GLU A 51 -16.44 14.88 25.52
C GLU A 51 -16.13 13.46 25.06
N SER A 52 -17.17 12.71 24.72
CA SER A 52 -17.02 11.54 23.88
C SER A 52 -16.48 12.06 22.55
N SER A 53 -15.23 11.73 22.20
CA SER A 53 -14.75 11.87 20.84
C SER A 53 -15.63 10.95 19.99
N GLU A 54 -16.65 11.51 19.34
CA GLU A 54 -17.27 10.85 18.20
C GLU A 54 -16.17 10.71 17.15
N THR A 55 -15.69 9.50 16.97
CA THR A 55 -14.88 9.14 15.78
C THR A 55 -15.81 9.36 14.59
N SER A 56 -15.61 10.47 13.89
CA SER A 56 -16.31 10.72 12.63
C SER A 56 -15.88 9.64 11.66
N ILE A 57 -16.85 8.81 11.21
CA ILE A 57 -16.60 7.88 10.11
C ILE A 57 -16.24 8.74 8.91
N PRO A 58 -15.11 8.46 8.20
CA PRO A 58 -14.71 9.25 7.04
C PRO A 58 -15.79 9.20 5.97
N ASP A 59 -15.91 10.25 5.17
CA ASP A 59 -16.82 10.26 4.04
C ASP A 59 -16.40 9.16 3.05
N ARG A 60 -17.35 8.37 2.59
CA ARG A 60 -17.09 7.30 1.64
C ARG A 60 -16.62 7.88 0.31
N VAL A 61 -15.44 7.47 -0.16
CA VAL A 61 -15.01 7.75 -1.54
C VAL A 61 -15.93 6.98 -2.50
N VAL A 62 -16.55 7.67 -3.44
CA VAL A 62 -17.51 7.08 -4.40
C VAL A 62 -16.96 7.27 -5.81
N THR A 63 -16.70 6.16 -6.49
CA THR A 63 -16.36 6.17 -7.91
C THR A 63 -17.58 6.61 -8.74
N THR A 64 -17.40 7.63 -9.57
CA THR A 64 -18.44 8.18 -10.44
C THR A 64 -18.46 7.58 -11.84
N GLY A 65 -17.36 6.89 -12.23
CA GLY A 65 -17.26 6.21 -13.52
C GLY A 65 -16.02 5.34 -13.64
N ILE A 66 -16.06 4.41 -14.57
CA ILE A 66 -14.94 3.54 -14.92
C ILE A 66 -14.85 3.35 -16.42
N ASP A 67 -13.67 3.57 -17.00
CA ASP A 67 -13.33 3.19 -18.36
C ASP A 67 -12.38 1.99 -18.34
N VAL A 68 -12.67 1.00 -19.19
CA VAL A 68 -11.86 -0.23 -19.32
C VAL A 68 -11.50 -0.38 -20.79
N ILE A 69 -10.20 -0.38 -21.08
CA ILE A 69 -9.66 -0.55 -22.44
C ILE A 69 -8.91 -1.88 -22.48
N ASP A 70 -9.36 -2.79 -23.33
CA ASP A 70 -8.70 -4.06 -23.56
C ASP A 70 -7.36 -3.86 -24.28
N LEU A 71 -6.32 -4.47 -23.74
CA LEU A 71 -4.99 -4.56 -24.32
C LEU A 71 -4.68 -6.02 -24.70
N GLU A 72 -3.41 -6.31 -25.05
CA GLU A 72 -2.97 -7.66 -25.30
C GLU A 72 -2.75 -8.45 -23.99
N ASP A 73 -2.63 -9.77 -24.09
CA ASP A 73 -2.23 -10.69 -22.99
C ASP A 73 -3.09 -10.59 -21.71
N ASN A 74 -4.43 -10.48 -21.84
CA ASN A 74 -5.37 -10.34 -20.71
C ASN A 74 -5.11 -9.12 -19.82
N THR A 75 -4.45 -8.10 -20.34
CA THR A 75 -4.21 -6.85 -19.65
C THR A 75 -5.23 -5.79 -20.07
N LYS A 76 -5.63 -4.93 -19.16
CA LYS A 76 -6.54 -3.83 -19.42
C LYS A 76 -5.99 -2.54 -18.83
N GLN A 77 -6.09 -1.46 -19.58
CA GLN A 77 -5.92 -0.12 -19.01
C GLN A 77 -7.24 0.27 -18.33
N ILE A 78 -7.13 0.79 -17.13
CA ILE A 78 -8.27 1.23 -16.31
C ILE A 78 -8.13 2.71 -16.05
N LYS A 79 -9.25 3.42 -16.14
CA LYS A 79 -9.37 4.79 -15.67
C LYS A 79 -10.60 4.89 -14.77
N ILE A 80 -10.39 5.32 -13.54
CA ILE A 80 -11.44 5.57 -12.55
C ILE A 80 -11.66 7.06 -12.44
N TYR A 81 -12.92 7.44 -12.29
CA TYR A 81 -13.33 8.83 -12.10
C TYR A 81 -13.90 9.01 -10.70
N VAL A 82 -13.42 10.05 -10.00
CA VAL A 82 -13.98 10.53 -8.74
C VAL A 82 -14.25 12.03 -8.96
N ASP A 83 -15.50 12.40 -9.20
CA ASP A 83 -15.88 13.72 -9.67
C ASP A 83 -15.09 14.12 -10.94
N GLU A 84 -14.22 15.13 -10.84
CA GLU A 84 -13.36 15.61 -11.94
C GLU A 84 -11.97 14.98 -11.95
N LYS A 85 -11.62 14.19 -10.93
CA LYS A 85 -10.33 13.51 -10.82
C LYS A 85 -10.33 12.21 -11.62
N GLU A 86 -9.26 11.99 -12.38
CA GLU A 86 -8.98 10.74 -13.09
C GLU A 86 -7.86 9.99 -12.37
N ILE A 87 -8.03 8.67 -12.19
CA ILE A 87 -7.03 7.79 -11.60
C ILE A 87 -6.76 6.67 -12.59
N ASP A 88 -5.53 6.62 -13.08
CA ASP A 88 -5.10 5.61 -14.05
C ASP A 88 -4.56 4.35 -13.38
N GLY A 89 -4.69 3.21 -14.05
CA GLY A 89 -4.17 1.94 -13.58
C GLY A 89 -4.13 0.87 -14.67
N MET A 90 -3.49 -0.23 -14.32
CA MET A 90 -3.38 -1.42 -15.17
C MET A 90 -3.94 -2.63 -14.44
N LEU A 91 -4.84 -3.35 -15.07
CA LEU A 91 -5.43 -4.59 -14.57
C LEU A 91 -4.87 -5.77 -15.34
N TYR A 92 -4.23 -6.70 -14.64
CA TYR A 92 -3.72 -7.97 -15.13
C TYR A 92 -4.71 -9.06 -14.73
N LEU A 93 -5.29 -9.76 -15.69
CA LEU A 93 -6.28 -10.80 -15.45
C LEU A 93 -5.67 -12.20 -15.62
N PRO A 94 -6.06 -13.15 -14.79
CA PRO A 94 -5.79 -14.56 -15.04
C PRO A 94 -6.40 -15.05 -16.35
N GLU A 95 -5.92 -16.20 -16.84
CA GLU A 95 -6.59 -16.90 -17.94
C GLU A 95 -7.97 -17.42 -17.49
N GLY A 96 -8.97 -17.33 -18.38
CA GLY A 96 -10.32 -17.80 -18.12
C GLY A 96 -11.35 -16.69 -18.02
N THR A 97 -12.51 -17.00 -17.43
CA THR A 97 -13.66 -16.07 -17.43
C THR A 97 -13.94 -15.40 -16.07
N GLY A 98 -13.26 -15.84 -15.02
CA GLY A 98 -13.51 -15.35 -13.66
C GLY A 98 -14.86 -15.85 -13.08
N PRO A 99 -15.39 -15.24 -12.02
CA PRO A 99 -14.79 -14.08 -11.34
C PRO A 99 -13.52 -14.45 -10.56
N PHE A 100 -12.53 -13.53 -10.56
CA PHE A 100 -11.23 -13.73 -9.95
C PHE A 100 -11.10 -12.94 -8.64
N PRO A 101 -10.39 -13.47 -7.61
CA PRO A 101 -9.91 -12.66 -6.50
C PRO A 101 -8.98 -11.57 -7.03
N VAL A 102 -8.85 -10.45 -6.31
CA VAL A 102 -8.07 -9.32 -6.80
C VAL A 102 -7.15 -8.74 -5.73
N CYS A 103 -5.93 -8.35 -6.15
CA CYS A 103 -4.94 -7.65 -5.35
C CYS A 103 -4.65 -6.27 -5.95
N PHE A 104 -4.73 -5.22 -5.13
CA PHE A 104 -4.44 -3.84 -5.51
C PHE A 104 -3.07 -3.44 -5.00
N PHE A 105 -2.26 -2.81 -5.85
CA PHE A 105 -0.88 -2.46 -5.57
C PHE A 105 -0.70 -0.96 -5.38
N ALA A 106 -0.09 -0.58 -4.26
CA ALA A 106 0.39 0.75 -3.99
C ALA A 106 1.93 0.78 -4.05
N GLN A 107 2.47 1.57 -4.99
CA GLN A 107 3.91 1.68 -5.21
C GLN A 107 4.62 2.49 -4.12
N GLY A 108 5.95 2.31 -4.01
CA GLY A 108 6.80 3.13 -3.16
C GLY A 108 6.89 4.57 -3.66
N LEU A 109 7.26 5.50 -2.76
CA LEU A 109 7.35 6.93 -3.04
C LEU A 109 8.17 7.22 -4.31
N GLY A 110 7.54 7.82 -5.31
CA GLY A 110 8.16 8.16 -6.59
C GLY A 110 8.56 6.96 -7.44
N ALA A 111 8.21 5.74 -7.05
CA ALA A 111 8.41 4.56 -7.88
C ALA A 111 7.31 4.49 -8.94
N PRO A 112 7.63 4.17 -10.20
CA PRO A 112 6.59 4.00 -11.19
C PRO A 112 5.87 2.66 -10.99
N TYR A 113 4.56 2.61 -11.28
CA TYR A 113 3.76 1.38 -11.14
C TYR A 113 4.34 0.19 -11.91
N TYR A 114 4.98 0.43 -13.06
CA TYR A 114 5.56 -0.63 -13.89
C TYR A 114 6.76 -1.36 -13.25
N ALA A 115 7.27 -0.86 -12.11
CA ALA A 115 8.30 -1.57 -11.33
C ALA A 115 7.76 -2.86 -10.66
N TYR A 116 6.44 -3.06 -10.66
CA TYR A 116 5.76 -4.18 -10.04
C TYR A 116 5.05 -5.11 -11.04
N ILE A 117 5.28 -4.92 -12.35
CA ILE A 117 4.64 -5.72 -13.41
C ILE A 117 4.93 -7.22 -13.25
N ASP A 118 6.17 -7.59 -12.93
CA ASP A 118 6.55 -8.98 -12.72
C ASP A 118 5.77 -9.66 -11.58
N ILE A 119 5.46 -8.92 -10.51
CA ILE A 119 4.63 -9.41 -9.40
C ILE A 119 3.18 -9.57 -9.86
N ALA A 120 2.65 -8.58 -10.58
CA ALA A 120 1.28 -8.61 -11.08
C ALA A 120 1.06 -9.75 -12.09
N GLU A 121 2.01 -9.96 -13.03
CA GLU A 121 1.98 -11.06 -13.98
C GLU A 121 2.04 -12.43 -13.28
N GLU A 122 2.91 -12.58 -12.27
CA GLU A 122 3.02 -13.84 -11.52
C GLU A 122 1.75 -14.12 -10.69
N MET A 123 1.12 -13.09 -10.10
CA MET A 123 -0.18 -13.24 -9.44
C MET A 123 -1.27 -13.64 -10.44
N ALA A 124 -1.34 -13.01 -11.61
CA ALA A 124 -2.28 -13.37 -12.66
C ALA A 124 -2.09 -14.81 -13.14
N ALA A 125 -0.84 -15.24 -13.36
CA ALA A 125 -0.51 -16.64 -13.68
C ALA A 125 -0.94 -17.64 -12.58
N ASN A 126 -1.11 -17.15 -11.37
CA ASN A 126 -1.54 -17.91 -10.21
C ASN A 126 -3.04 -17.74 -9.86
N GLY A 127 -3.84 -17.16 -10.75
CA GLY A 127 -5.29 -17.08 -10.63
C GLY A 127 -5.79 -15.88 -9.81
N ILE A 128 -4.95 -14.88 -9.56
CA ILE A 128 -5.26 -13.67 -8.80
C ILE A 128 -5.16 -12.47 -9.75
N ALA A 129 -6.26 -11.77 -9.99
CA ALA A 129 -6.24 -10.51 -10.72
C ALA A 129 -5.41 -9.46 -9.96
N SER A 130 -4.68 -8.61 -10.66
CA SER A 130 -3.79 -7.62 -10.04
C SER A 130 -3.99 -6.24 -10.65
N VAL A 131 -4.14 -5.22 -9.82
CA VAL A 131 -4.33 -3.83 -10.21
C VAL A 131 -3.11 -3.01 -9.79
N LEU A 132 -2.35 -2.53 -10.75
CA LEU A 132 -1.28 -1.56 -10.54
C LEU A 132 -1.89 -0.16 -10.71
N ILE A 133 -1.85 0.66 -9.66
CA ILE A 133 -2.40 2.02 -9.68
C ILE A 133 -1.26 2.99 -10.01
N ASP A 134 -1.51 3.97 -10.86
CA ASP A 134 -0.55 5.03 -11.17
C ASP A 134 -0.83 6.25 -10.29
N PHE A 135 -0.22 6.28 -9.11
CA PHE A 135 -0.34 7.43 -8.21
C PHE A 135 0.50 8.59 -8.73
N GLU A 136 -0.16 9.69 -9.03
CA GLU A 136 0.48 10.94 -9.43
C GLU A 136 0.67 11.88 -8.24
N ALA A 137 1.83 12.51 -8.16
CA ALA A 137 2.07 13.55 -7.15
C ALA A 137 1.21 14.78 -7.44
N GLU A 138 0.36 15.16 -6.50
CA GLU A 138 -0.40 16.40 -6.61
C GLU A 138 0.53 17.59 -6.33
N ASN A 139 0.66 18.51 -7.29
CA ASN A 139 1.54 19.68 -7.20
C ASN A 139 3.01 19.34 -6.85
N GLY A 140 3.44 18.09 -7.16
CA GLY A 140 4.78 17.60 -6.85
C GLY A 140 4.96 17.06 -5.43
N GLU A 141 3.90 16.90 -4.67
CA GLU A 141 3.88 16.33 -3.33
C GLU A 141 3.08 15.02 -3.30
N TYR A 142 3.57 14.02 -2.58
CA TYR A 142 2.87 12.76 -2.32
C TYR A 142 2.18 12.83 -0.97
N SER A 143 0.94 12.34 -0.91
CA SER A 143 0.14 12.28 0.32
C SER A 143 -0.43 10.88 0.50
N TYR A 144 -0.06 10.22 1.59
CA TYR A 144 -0.60 8.88 1.88
C TYR A 144 -2.12 8.89 2.08
N VAL A 145 -2.71 10.01 2.49
CA VAL A 145 -4.16 10.16 2.63
C VAL A 145 -4.83 10.20 1.25
N THR A 146 -4.34 11.08 0.36
CA THR A 146 -4.89 11.22 -1.00
C THR A 146 -4.69 9.94 -1.81
N GLU A 147 -3.51 9.31 -1.72
CA GLU A 147 -3.26 8.04 -2.40
C GLU A 147 -4.11 6.88 -1.83
N ALA A 148 -4.44 6.91 -0.53
CA ALA A 148 -5.37 5.96 0.07
C ALA A 148 -6.80 6.15 -0.47
N GLU A 149 -7.24 7.39 -0.66
CA GLU A 149 -8.51 7.70 -1.31
C GLU A 149 -8.55 7.19 -2.76
N ASP A 150 -7.45 7.37 -3.50
CA ASP A 150 -7.31 6.85 -4.88
C ASP A 150 -7.35 5.31 -4.91
N LEU A 151 -6.66 4.67 -3.96
CA LEU A 151 -6.70 3.21 -3.80
C LEU A 151 -8.13 2.72 -3.54
N ILE A 152 -8.88 3.40 -2.68
CA ILE A 152 -10.28 3.06 -2.37
C ILE A 152 -11.19 3.31 -3.58
N ALA A 153 -10.99 4.40 -4.32
CA ALA A 153 -11.74 4.66 -5.55
C ALA A 153 -11.49 3.56 -6.59
N MET A 154 -10.24 3.19 -6.80
CA MET A 154 -9.87 2.09 -7.71
C MET A 154 -10.49 0.77 -7.24
N PHE A 155 -10.44 0.47 -5.95
CA PHE A 155 -11.07 -0.71 -5.35
C PHE A 155 -12.60 -0.72 -5.62
N ASP A 156 -13.31 0.38 -5.37
CA ASP A 156 -14.77 0.45 -5.57
C ASP A 156 -15.14 0.23 -7.04
N GLY A 157 -14.41 0.87 -7.97
CA GLY A 157 -14.63 0.70 -9.41
C GLY A 157 -14.34 -0.72 -9.89
N ILE A 158 -13.17 -1.27 -9.59
CA ILE A 158 -12.75 -2.60 -10.05
C ILE A 158 -13.63 -3.71 -9.46
N THR A 159 -14.00 -3.62 -8.18
CA THR A 159 -14.87 -4.64 -7.56
C THR A 159 -16.31 -4.64 -8.09
N SER A 160 -16.70 -3.67 -8.91
CA SER A 160 -17.97 -3.64 -9.63
C SER A 160 -17.95 -4.45 -10.94
N LEU A 161 -16.77 -4.83 -11.44
CA LEU A 161 -16.63 -5.54 -12.71
C LEU A 161 -17.08 -7.00 -12.59
N PRO A 162 -17.81 -7.55 -13.58
CA PRO A 162 -18.46 -8.86 -13.45
C PRO A 162 -17.48 -10.04 -13.41
N TYR A 163 -16.24 -9.85 -13.79
CA TYR A 163 -15.19 -10.87 -13.76
C TYR A 163 -14.26 -10.77 -12.54
N ILE A 164 -14.58 -9.89 -11.57
CA ILE A 164 -13.87 -9.76 -10.30
C ILE A 164 -14.76 -10.29 -9.17
N TYR A 165 -14.20 -11.16 -8.33
CA TYR A 165 -14.86 -11.64 -7.13
C TYR A 165 -14.62 -10.68 -5.97
N CYS A 166 -15.60 -9.81 -5.73
CA CYS A 166 -15.45 -8.66 -4.84
C CYS A 166 -15.29 -9.03 -3.35
N HIS A 167 -15.55 -10.29 -2.94
CA HIS A 167 -15.40 -10.73 -1.55
C HIS A 167 -14.01 -11.28 -1.22
N ASP A 168 -13.12 -11.44 -2.20
CA ASP A 168 -11.72 -11.86 -2.01
C ASP A 168 -10.78 -10.78 -2.55
N THR A 169 -10.72 -9.66 -1.84
CA THR A 169 -9.86 -8.52 -2.20
C THR A 169 -8.73 -8.34 -1.20
N PHE A 170 -7.57 -7.94 -1.71
CA PHE A 170 -6.35 -7.75 -0.95
C PHE A 170 -5.67 -6.47 -1.38
N PHE A 171 -4.98 -5.79 -0.45
CA PHE A 171 -4.11 -4.67 -0.76
C PHE A 171 -2.66 -5.08 -0.54
N TRP A 172 -1.79 -4.66 -1.45
CA TRP A 172 -0.36 -4.89 -1.41
C TRP A 172 0.38 -3.56 -1.58
N GLY A 173 1.28 -3.22 -0.68
CA GLY A 173 2.02 -1.97 -0.76
C GLY A 173 3.49 -2.13 -0.45
N HIS A 174 4.33 -1.31 -1.09
CA HIS A 174 5.76 -1.27 -0.86
C HIS A 174 6.18 0.10 -0.30
N SER A 175 6.99 0.10 0.78
CA SER A 175 7.57 1.33 1.34
C SER A 175 6.48 2.35 1.73
N PHE A 176 6.46 3.53 1.14
CA PHE A 176 5.38 4.51 1.30
C PHE A 176 4.02 3.94 0.87
N GLY A 177 3.97 3.17 -0.22
CA GLY A 177 2.75 2.47 -0.63
C GLY A 177 2.24 1.45 0.40
N ALA A 178 3.11 0.91 1.25
CA ALA A 178 2.67 0.08 2.37
C ALA A 178 1.98 0.91 3.47
N LEU A 179 2.41 2.16 3.70
CA LEU A 179 1.67 3.10 4.55
C LEU A 179 0.32 3.47 3.92
N VAL A 180 0.28 3.79 2.62
CA VAL A 180 -0.97 4.03 1.87
C VAL A 180 -1.93 2.85 2.04
N THR A 181 -1.45 1.64 1.83
CA THR A 181 -2.19 0.38 1.97
C THR A 181 -2.74 0.19 3.39
N ALA A 182 -1.89 0.40 4.40
CA ALA A 182 -2.29 0.27 5.80
C ALA A 182 -3.33 1.33 6.18
N TYR A 183 -3.10 2.59 5.76
CA TYR A 183 -4.03 3.68 6.04
C TYR A 183 -5.40 3.43 5.37
N ALA A 184 -5.43 3.12 4.08
CA ALA A 184 -6.66 2.79 3.36
C ALA A 184 -7.41 1.63 4.01
N GLY A 185 -6.68 0.54 4.33
CA GLY A 185 -7.24 -0.62 4.98
C GLY A 185 -7.87 -0.31 6.34
N CYS A 186 -7.19 0.47 7.19
CA CYS A 186 -7.68 0.80 8.53
C CYS A 186 -8.83 1.80 8.48
N GLU A 187 -8.65 2.93 7.79
CA GLU A 187 -9.59 4.05 7.76
C GLU A 187 -10.94 3.65 7.15
N TYR A 188 -10.92 2.87 6.08
CA TYR A 188 -12.11 2.50 5.33
C TYR A 188 -12.63 1.08 5.64
N TYR A 189 -12.03 0.35 6.59
CA TYR A 189 -12.40 -1.04 6.86
C TYR A 189 -13.87 -1.24 7.21
N SER A 190 -14.47 -0.32 7.96
CA SER A 190 -15.87 -0.40 8.33
C SER A 190 -16.84 -0.48 7.14
N TYR A 191 -16.45 0.10 5.99
CA TYR A 191 -17.24 0.04 4.76
C TYR A 191 -17.01 -1.23 3.94
N TYR A 192 -15.82 -1.84 4.05
CA TYR A 192 -15.36 -2.88 3.12
C TYR A 192 -14.97 -4.19 3.81
N SER A 193 -15.28 -4.37 5.08
CA SER A 193 -14.89 -5.54 5.89
C SER A 193 -15.35 -6.89 5.31
N GLU A 194 -16.47 -6.91 4.56
CA GLU A 194 -16.94 -8.12 3.88
C GLU A 194 -16.13 -8.45 2.61
N LYS A 195 -15.46 -7.45 2.04
CA LYS A 195 -14.72 -7.56 0.78
C LYS A 195 -13.21 -7.66 1.00
N LEU A 196 -12.63 -6.75 1.80
CA LEU A 196 -11.19 -6.64 2.03
C LEU A 196 -10.74 -7.66 3.10
N LYS A 197 -10.02 -8.69 2.65
CA LYS A 197 -9.59 -9.82 3.49
C LYS A 197 -8.21 -9.62 4.12
N GLY A 198 -7.32 -8.89 3.45
CA GLY A 198 -5.96 -8.75 3.98
C GLY A 198 -5.10 -7.69 3.33
N LEU A 199 -4.03 -7.35 4.07
CA LEU A 199 -2.99 -6.40 3.68
C LEU A 199 -1.66 -7.12 3.59
N ILE A 200 -0.87 -6.82 2.56
CA ILE A 200 0.53 -7.23 2.41
C ILE A 200 1.38 -5.96 2.39
N LEU A 201 2.24 -5.80 3.39
CA LEU A 201 3.02 -4.60 3.64
C LEU A 201 4.50 -4.93 3.48
N LEU A 202 5.07 -4.59 2.30
CA LEU A 202 6.48 -4.82 1.99
C LEU A 202 7.31 -3.61 2.42
N GLU A 203 8.27 -3.82 3.33
CA GLU A 203 9.20 -2.78 3.79
C GLU A 203 8.49 -1.46 4.16
N PRO A 204 7.46 -1.48 5.01
CA PRO A 204 6.63 -0.32 5.28
C PRO A 204 7.45 0.85 5.84
N SER A 205 6.99 2.06 5.56
CA SER A 205 7.56 3.33 6.01
C SER A 205 6.52 4.12 6.82
N PHE A 206 6.13 3.58 7.97
CA PHE A 206 5.11 4.17 8.85
C PHE A 206 5.54 5.51 9.46
N ASP A 207 6.84 5.84 9.44
CA ASP A 207 7.38 7.12 9.92
C ASP A 207 6.85 8.35 9.18
N PHE A 208 6.23 8.17 8.03
CA PHE A 208 5.59 9.26 7.29
C PHE A 208 4.19 9.61 7.81
N SER A 209 3.69 8.90 8.83
CA SER A 209 2.38 9.16 9.44
C SER A 209 2.52 9.28 10.96
N ASP A 210 1.87 10.28 11.54
CA ASP A 210 1.83 10.50 12.98
C ASP A 210 0.76 9.63 13.68
N ASP A 211 -0.27 9.17 12.94
CA ASP A 211 -1.47 8.55 13.49
C ASP A 211 -1.73 7.10 13.04
N ILE A 212 -0.90 6.53 12.16
CA ILE A 212 -1.16 5.19 11.60
C ILE A 212 -1.26 4.11 12.69
N TYR A 213 -0.46 4.20 13.75
CA TYR A 213 -0.49 3.22 14.85
C TYR A 213 -1.81 3.28 15.63
N ASP A 214 -2.44 4.45 15.71
CA ASP A 214 -3.74 4.62 16.36
C ASP A 214 -4.88 3.99 15.53
N LYS A 215 -4.70 3.91 14.20
CA LYS A 215 -5.67 3.33 13.26
C LYS A 215 -5.52 1.81 13.06
N MET A 216 -4.32 1.24 13.25
CA MET A 216 -4.07 -0.20 13.03
C MET A 216 -5.05 -1.14 13.76
N PRO A 217 -5.52 -0.85 14.99
CA PRO A 217 -6.50 -1.70 15.67
C PRO A 217 -7.87 -1.79 14.97
N ASP A 218 -8.19 -0.84 14.10
CA ASP A 218 -9.48 -0.82 13.40
C ASP A 218 -9.54 -1.82 12.24
N PHE A 219 -8.38 -2.32 11.78
CA PHE A 219 -8.33 -3.32 10.73
C PHE A 219 -8.48 -4.73 11.29
N GLY A 220 -9.64 -5.35 11.04
CA GLY A 220 -9.95 -6.71 11.51
C GLY A 220 -9.51 -7.85 10.57
N GLY A 221 -9.05 -7.54 9.35
CA GLY A 221 -8.55 -8.51 8.39
C GLY A 221 -7.16 -9.07 8.74
N LYS A 222 -6.56 -9.84 7.83
CA LYS A 222 -5.22 -10.40 8.00
C LYS A 222 -4.15 -9.45 7.50
N VAL A 223 -3.02 -9.36 8.21
CA VAL A 223 -1.88 -8.53 7.81
C VAL A 223 -0.62 -9.39 7.72
N MET A 224 0.11 -9.25 6.61
CA MET A 224 1.42 -9.84 6.45
C MET A 224 2.44 -8.73 6.18
N ILE A 225 3.42 -8.59 7.06
CA ILE A 225 4.53 -7.66 6.90
C ILE A 225 5.72 -8.44 6.35
N PHE A 226 6.31 -7.97 5.26
CA PHE A 226 7.54 -8.50 4.68
C PHE A 226 8.69 -7.52 4.89
N ALA A 227 9.83 -8.01 5.33
CA ALA A 227 11.02 -7.21 5.55
C ALA A 227 12.30 -7.94 5.14
N GLY A 228 13.24 -7.21 4.58
CA GLY A 228 14.59 -7.68 4.27
C GLY A 228 15.50 -7.64 5.48
N LYS A 229 16.57 -8.44 5.47
CA LYS A 229 17.61 -8.49 6.51
C LYS A 229 19.00 -8.18 5.99
N ALA A 230 19.14 -7.52 4.83
CA ALA A 230 20.46 -7.12 4.36
C ALA A 230 21.08 -6.07 5.31
N LYS A 231 22.37 -6.23 5.57
CA LYS A 231 23.13 -5.24 6.33
C LYS A 231 23.23 -3.94 5.52
N GLY A 232 22.79 -2.84 6.13
CA GLY A 232 22.84 -1.52 5.51
C GLY A 232 21.64 -1.23 4.59
N SER A 233 20.57 -2.00 4.71
CA SER A 233 19.27 -1.66 4.10
C SER A 233 18.90 -0.22 4.45
N ILE A 234 18.71 0.61 3.44
CA ILE A 234 18.27 2.00 3.57
C ILE A 234 16.81 2.04 3.15
N GLY A 235 15.95 2.54 4.01
CA GLY A 235 14.50 2.61 3.80
C GLY A 235 13.75 1.58 4.64
N GLY A 236 12.45 1.76 4.74
CA GLY A 236 11.59 0.95 5.60
C GLY A 236 11.79 1.23 7.10
N ASP A 237 10.92 0.67 7.88
CA ASP A 237 10.95 0.82 9.34
C ASP A 237 11.94 -0.13 10.00
N SER A 238 12.47 0.28 11.17
CA SER A 238 13.34 -0.57 11.97
C SER A 238 12.61 -1.83 12.47
N PRO A 239 13.34 -2.93 12.78
CA PRO A 239 12.71 -4.14 13.31
C PRO A 239 11.82 -3.91 14.54
N ASP A 240 12.19 -2.99 15.43
CA ASP A 240 11.37 -2.66 16.61
C ASP A 240 10.04 -2.01 16.22
N LYS A 241 10.03 -1.16 15.19
CA LYS A 241 8.81 -0.55 14.66
C LYS A 241 7.92 -1.57 13.95
N LEU A 242 8.51 -2.48 13.20
CA LEU A 242 7.77 -3.56 12.54
C LEU A 242 7.13 -4.50 13.57
N GLU A 243 7.85 -4.84 14.66
CA GLU A 243 7.28 -5.62 15.76
C GLU A 243 6.18 -4.83 16.49
N ASN A 244 6.33 -3.51 16.65
CA ASN A 244 5.27 -2.66 17.20
C ASN A 244 4.03 -2.67 16.30
N ALA A 245 4.18 -2.51 14.99
CA ALA A 245 3.08 -2.57 14.05
C ALA A 245 2.36 -3.93 14.09
N LYS A 246 3.11 -5.03 14.08
CA LYS A 246 2.56 -6.38 14.22
C LYS A 246 1.73 -6.54 15.49
N ASN A 247 2.23 -6.01 16.61
CA ASN A 247 1.53 -6.13 17.90
C ASN A 247 0.32 -5.18 18.02
N THR A 248 0.26 -4.14 17.18
CA THR A 248 -0.82 -3.15 17.16
C THR A 248 -1.99 -3.60 16.27
N PHE A 249 -1.70 -4.21 15.11
CA PHE A 249 -2.73 -4.87 14.31
C PHE A 249 -3.35 -6.06 15.06
N GLN A 250 -4.64 -6.32 14.86
CA GLN A 250 -5.32 -7.44 15.51
C GLN A 250 -4.83 -8.82 15.03
N ASN A 251 -4.44 -8.95 13.76
CA ASN A 251 -4.14 -10.22 13.11
C ASN A 251 -2.94 -10.10 12.15
N ALA A 252 -1.76 -9.74 12.67
CA ALA A 252 -0.57 -9.54 11.85
C ALA A 252 0.52 -10.55 12.12
N ASP A 253 1.26 -10.91 11.05
CA ASP A 253 2.50 -11.66 11.10
C ASP A 253 3.62 -10.91 10.36
N ILE A 254 4.87 -11.20 10.72
CA ILE A 254 6.06 -10.69 10.01
C ILE A 254 6.83 -11.87 9.43
N ARG A 255 7.25 -11.74 8.18
CA ARG A 255 8.22 -12.63 7.55
C ARG A 255 9.43 -11.87 7.07
N TYR A 256 10.61 -12.32 7.53
CA TYR A 256 11.90 -11.75 7.16
C TYR A 256 12.55 -12.56 6.04
N PHE A 257 13.22 -11.85 5.11
CA PHE A 257 13.95 -12.45 3.98
C PHE A 257 15.45 -12.15 4.10
N GLU A 258 16.24 -13.19 4.23
CA GLU A 258 17.70 -13.06 4.35
C GLU A 258 18.31 -12.58 3.02
N GLY A 259 19.19 -11.59 3.11
CA GLY A 259 19.90 -11.04 1.95
C GLY A 259 19.10 -10.02 1.12
N GLU A 260 17.82 -9.78 1.47
CA GLU A 260 17.02 -8.74 0.83
C GLU A 260 17.22 -7.39 1.50
N ASP A 261 17.20 -6.35 0.69
CA ASP A 261 17.16 -4.95 1.10
C ASP A 261 15.75 -4.37 0.93
N HIS A 262 15.63 -3.07 1.11
CA HIS A 262 14.38 -2.32 0.96
C HIS A 262 13.69 -2.51 -0.40
N TYR A 263 14.46 -2.72 -1.46
CA TYR A 263 13.93 -2.82 -2.83
C TYR A 263 13.56 -4.23 -3.26
N PHE A 264 13.95 -5.25 -2.49
CA PHE A 264 13.71 -6.65 -2.83
C PHE A 264 14.15 -7.02 -4.24
N ASN A 265 15.35 -6.59 -4.62
CA ASN A 265 15.97 -6.90 -5.93
C ASN A 265 16.92 -8.10 -5.86
N GLY A 266 17.00 -8.75 -4.72
CA GLY A 266 17.89 -9.86 -4.45
C GLY A 266 17.25 -11.24 -4.67
N PRO A 267 17.91 -12.31 -4.15
CA PRO A 267 17.49 -13.69 -4.36
C PRO A 267 16.18 -14.07 -3.65
N GLY A 268 15.71 -13.27 -2.71
CA GLY A 268 14.46 -13.49 -1.98
C GLY A 268 13.22 -12.95 -2.67
N ARG A 269 13.36 -12.20 -3.79
CA ARG A 269 12.22 -11.61 -4.50
C ARG A 269 11.17 -12.66 -4.90
N ASP A 270 11.58 -13.74 -5.57
CA ASP A 270 10.67 -14.82 -5.98
C ASP A 270 9.99 -15.47 -4.77
N ALA A 271 10.71 -15.64 -3.66
CA ALA A 271 10.16 -16.18 -2.43
C ALA A 271 9.16 -15.23 -1.76
N MET A 272 9.34 -13.92 -1.89
CA MET A 272 8.40 -12.90 -1.43
C MET A 272 7.13 -12.90 -2.29
N ILE A 273 7.27 -12.98 -3.62
CA ILE A 273 6.13 -13.08 -4.55
C ILE A 273 5.30 -14.33 -4.22
N GLN A 274 5.94 -15.48 -4.09
CA GLN A 274 5.26 -16.73 -3.72
C GLN A 274 4.59 -16.62 -2.35
N ALA A 275 5.22 -15.97 -1.38
CA ALA A 275 4.62 -15.76 -0.06
C ALA A 275 3.40 -14.84 -0.10
N SER A 276 3.40 -13.84 -1.00
CA SER A 276 2.23 -12.98 -1.25
C SER A 276 1.07 -13.79 -1.84
N ILE A 277 1.34 -14.63 -2.84
CA ILE A 277 0.35 -15.54 -3.46
C ILE A 277 -0.21 -16.51 -2.42
N ASP A 278 0.64 -17.13 -1.62
CA ASP A 278 0.24 -18.08 -0.58
C ASP A 278 -0.61 -17.39 0.50
N PHE A 279 -0.25 -16.16 0.89
CA PHE A 279 -1.04 -15.37 1.84
C PHE A 279 -2.44 -15.10 1.30
N ILE A 280 -2.58 -14.66 0.05
CA ILE A 280 -3.87 -14.42 -0.59
C ILE A 280 -4.69 -15.72 -0.60
N ARG A 281 -4.15 -16.81 -1.13
CA ARG A 281 -4.85 -18.11 -1.24
C ARG A 281 -5.32 -18.68 0.10
N ASN A 282 -4.53 -18.47 1.17
CA ASN A 282 -4.87 -18.97 2.50
C ASN A 282 -5.94 -18.14 3.21
N ASN A 283 -6.22 -16.93 2.72
CA ASN A 283 -7.17 -16.00 3.33
C ASN A 283 -8.38 -15.68 2.44
N MET A 284 -8.49 -16.30 1.26
CA MET A 284 -9.73 -16.26 0.46
C MET A 284 -10.86 -17.05 1.12
N GLU A 285 -12.10 -16.69 0.80
CA GLU A 285 -13.25 -17.51 1.16
C GLU A 285 -13.11 -18.90 0.55
N LYS A 286 -13.33 -19.91 1.36
CA LYS A 286 -13.32 -21.30 0.85
C LYS A 286 -14.61 -21.53 0.07
N ASN A 287 -14.51 -21.59 -1.26
CA ASN A 287 -15.59 -22.03 -2.13
C ASN A 287 -15.89 -23.53 -1.94
#